data_2d667ef12029995a7fad235f8499ff7a
#
_entry.id   2d667ef12029995a7fad235f8499ff7a
#
_cell.length_a   1.000
_cell.length_b   1.000
_cell.length_c   1.000
_cell.angle_alpha   90.00
_cell.angle_beta   90.00
_cell.angle_gamma   90.00
#
_symmetry.space_group_name_H-M   'P 1'
#
loop_
_entity.id
_entity.type
_entity.pdbx_description
1 polymer ?
#
loop_
_entity_poly.entity_id
_entity_poly.type
_entity_poly.pdbx_seq_one_letter_code
_entity_poly.pdbx_strand_id
1 'polypeptide(L)'
;MTSHPDSKPDWGTQYRLVAAEKWKTKSAAMGQSVTDALVEYAQPAPGMQVLDLASGSGEPAISLASRVGRHGHVTALDLSADLLEIAAKRARARELNNFTTQQADAHSLPFPDDSFDLATSRFGVMFFRDPGLAFRELRRVLRPAARACFLAWGPFDQPYWQSMMGVVHRHVGGPLLQPGGPDPFRFAAPGSLSEILRSAGYNAVEEETKTLPWTWPGPVEEVWEQAQAVAVPFRPMLERVPEDQWPQIHAEVHAAVRPYSDGEKIAFGASVVLASGKK
;
A
#
# COMPACT_ATOMS: atom_id res chain seq x y z
N MET A 1 27.68 1.48 -8.59
CA MET A 1 26.78 0.97 -9.64
C MET A 1 25.72 2.04 -9.84
N THR A 2 25.79 2.77 -10.93
CA THR A 2 24.83 3.82 -11.30
C THR A 2 23.55 3.14 -11.76
N SER A 3 22.49 3.23 -10.97
CA SER A 3 21.16 2.78 -11.38
C SER A 3 20.71 3.57 -12.61
N HIS A 4 20.43 2.90 -13.70
CA HIS A 4 19.81 3.51 -14.89
C HIS A 4 18.45 4.10 -14.48
N PRO A 5 18.09 5.33 -14.92
CA PRO A 5 16.82 5.97 -14.59
C PRO A 5 15.58 5.21 -15.10
N ASP A 6 15.76 4.22 -15.97
CA ASP A 6 14.69 3.38 -16.55
C ASP A 6 14.53 2.01 -15.88
N SER A 7 15.28 1.70 -14.81
CA SER A 7 15.08 0.44 -14.11
C SER A 7 13.79 0.50 -13.31
N LYS A 8 12.83 -0.39 -13.60
CA LYS A 8 11.64 -0.59 -12.78
C LYS A 8 12.10 -0.88 -11.35
N PRO A 9 11.49 -0.22 -10.32
CA PRO A 9 11.79 -0.55 -8.94
C PRO A 9 11.57 -2.04 -8.72
N ASP A 10 12.54 -2.73 -8.13
CA ASP A 10 12.41 -4.14 -7.79
C ASP A 10 11.51 -4.29 -6.54
N TRP A 11 10.20 -4.29 -6.78
CA TRP A 11 9.18 -4.46 -5.74
C TRP A 11 9.10 -5.90 -5.22
N GLY A 12 9.72 -6.85 -5.92
CA GLY A 12 9.79 -8.27 -5.56
C GLY A 12 11.10 -8.64 -4.88
N THR A 13 11.82 -7.69 -4.27
CA THR A 13 13.07 -8.01 -3.59
C THR A 13 12.87 -9.09 -2.53
N GLN A 14 13.89 -9.93 -2.37
CA GLN A 14 13.92 -11.03 -1.43
C GLN A 14 13.46 -10.65 -0.01
N TYR A 15 13.73 -9.41 0.44
CA TYR A 15 13.29 -8.88 1.75
C TYR A 15 11.77 -8.74 1.86
N ARG A 16 11.08 -8.19 0.86
CA ARG A 16 9.61 -8.09 0.88
C ARG A 16 8.94 -9.46 0.85
N LEU A 17 9.49 -10.39 0.08
CA LEU A 17 8.97 -11.75 0.01
C LEU A 17 9.16 -12.49 1.34
N VAL A 18 10.35 -12.38 1.95
CA VAL A 18 10.63 -12.94 3.28
C VAL A 18 9.71 -12.33 4.33
N ALA A 19 9.55 -11.00 4.34
CA ALA A 19 8.63 -10.33 5.26
C ALA A 19 7.17 -10.72 5.00
N ALA A 20 6.77 -10.82 3.73
CA ALA A 20 5.42 -11.23 3.34
C ALA A 20 5.10 -12.66 3.81
N GLU A 21 6.06 -13.56 3.83
CA GLU A 21 5.86 -14.93 4.32
C GLU A 21 6.01 -15.03 5.84
N LYS A 22 7.09 -14.48 6.42
CA LYS A 22 7.37 -14.53 7.86
C LYS A 22 6.28 -13.84 8.69
N TRP A 23 5.80 -12.69 8.23
CA TRP A 23 4.88 -11.83 8.98
C TRP A 23 3.46 -11.82 8.43
N LYS A 24 3.11 -12.73 7.50
CA LYS A 24 1.86 -12.71 6.75
C LYS A 24 0.60 -12.51 7.59
N THR A 25 0.50 -13.23 8.71
CA THR A 25 -0.68 -13.15 9.59
C THR A 25 -0.71 -11.84 10.37
N LYS A 26 0.42 -11.44 10.96
CA LYS A 26 0.52 -10.23 11.80
C LYS A 26 0.43 -8.96 10.94
N SER A 27 1.07 -8.94 9.77
CA SER A 27 0.95 -7.80 8.83
C SER A 27 -0.47 -7.68 8.27
N ALA A 28 -1.15 -8.79 8.02
CA ALA A 28 -2.55 -8.77 7.62
C ALA A 28 -3.44 -8.21 8.74
N ALA A 29 -3.23 -8.65 9.97
CA ALA A 29 -3.96 -8.15 11.14
C ALA A 29 -3.70 -6.64 11.36
N MET A 30 -2.45 -6.18 11.28
CA MET A 30 -2.10 -4.77 11.39
C MET A 30 -2.78 -3.91 10.32
N GLY A 31 -2.84 -4.39 9.08
CA GLY A 31 -3.44 -3.68 7.95
C GLY A 31 -4.96 -3.87 7.80
N GLN A 32 -5.62 -4.63 8.69
CA GLN A 32 -7.03 -4.98 8.51
C GLN A 32 -7.95 -3.75 8.56
N SER A 33 -7.80 -2.88 9.56
CA SER A 33 -8.62 -1.67 9.69
C SER A 33 -8.52 -0.75 8.47
N VAL A 34 -7.33 -0.66 7.88
CA VAL A 34 -7.09 0.13 6.66
C VAL A 34 -7.73 -0.53 5.44
N THR A 35 -7.67 -1.88 5.36
CA THR A 35 -8.37 -2.63 4.31
C THR A 35 -9.87 -2.43 4.40
N ASP A 36 -10.44 -2.59 5.60
CA ASP A 36 -11.88 -2.44 5.84
C ASP A 36 -12.35 -1.02 5.50
N ALA A 37 -11.59 0.00 5.90
CA ALA A 37 -11.91 1.39 5.58
C ALA A 37 -11.93 1.65 4.05
N LEU A 38 -10.98 1.11 3.30
CA LEU A 38 -11.00 1.24 1.83
C LEU A 38 -12.17 0.47 1.21
N VAL A 39 -12.44 -0.76 1.68
CA VAL A 39 -13.57 -1.57 1.17
C VAL A 39 -14.91 -0.90 1.46
N GLU A 40 -15.10 -0.34 2.66
CA GLU A 40 -16.30 0.43 3.00
C GLU A 40 -16.43 1.71 2.16
N TYR A 41 -15.33 2.43 1.97
CA TYR A 41 -15.30 3.64 1.15
C TYR A 41 -15.59 3.33 -0.32
N ALA A 42 -15.10 2.21 -0.85
CA ALA A 42 -15.31 1.77 -2.22
C ALA A 42 -16.74 1.29 -2.51
N GLN A 43 -17.47 0.81 -1.48
CA GLN A 43 -18.86 0.33 -1.59
C GLN A 43 -19.05 -0.75 -2.68
N PRO A 44 -18.28 -1.86 -2.65
CA PRO A 44 -18.44 -2.92 -3.63
C PRO A 44 -19.84 -3.56 -3.52
N ALA A 45 -20.51 -3.73 -4.66
CA ALA A 45 -21.81 -4.40 -4.72
C ALA A 45 -21.69 -5.82 -5.29
N PRO A 46 -22.61 -6.75 -4.92
CA PRO A 46 -22.65 -8.08 -5.50
C PRO A 46 -22.71 -8.06 -7.02
N GLY A 47 -21.92 -8.90 -7.67
CA GLY A 47 -21.85 -9.00 -9.14
C GLY A 47 -20.89 -8.04 -9.84
N MET A 48 -20.26 -7.10 -9.13
CA MET A 48 -19.30 -6.16 -9.74
C MET A 48 -18.06 -6.87 -10.27
N GLN A 49 -17.54 -6.33 -11.41
CA GLN A 49 -16.21 -6.61 -11.93
C GLN A 49 -15.24 -5.57 -11.35
N VAL A 50 -14.28 -6.01 -10.54
CA VAL A 50 -13.38 -5.13 -9.79
C VAL A 50 -11.94 -5.32 -10.22
N LEU A 51 -11.21 -4.22 -10.38
CA LEU A 51 -9.77 -4.19 -10.60
C LEU A 51 -9.08 -3.62 -9.35
N ASP A 52 -8.18 -4.38 -8.75
CA ASP A 52 -7.33 -3.90 -7.67
C ASP A 52 -5.90 -3.70 -8.17
N LEU A 53 -5.40 -2.47 -8.16
CA LEU A 53 -4.10 -2.08 -8.68
C LEU A 53 -3.03 -2.13 -7.58
N ALA A 54 -1.85 -2.63 -7.92
CA ALA A 54 -0.73 -2.85 -7.01
C ALA A 54 -1.19 -3.67 -5.79
N SER A 55 -1.87 -4.78 -6.07
CA SER A 55 -2.52 -5.65 -5.08
C SER A 55 -1.53 -6.32 -4.12
N GLY A 56 -0.25 -6.38 -4.48
CA GLY A 56 0.77 -7.03 -3.68
C GLY A 56 0.39 -8.47 -3.33
N SER A 57 0.36 -8.78 -2.04
CA SER A 57 -0.02 -10.11 -1.52
C SER A 57 -1.54 -10.32 -1.36
N GLY A 58 -2.38 -9.44 -1.98
CA GLY A 58 -3.79 -9.71 -2.23
C GLY A 58 -4.82 -8.90 -1.42
N GLU A 59 -4.46 -7.96 -0.57
CA GLU A 59 -5.45 -7.08 0.06
C GLU A 59 -5.37 -5.65 -0.52
N PRO A 60 -6.53 -5.04 -0.87
CA PRO A 60 -7.92 -5.41 -0.54
C PRO A 60 -8.60 -6.40 -1.50
N ALA A 61 -7.97 -6.86 -2.60
CA ALA A 61 -8.60 -7.70 -3.62
C ALA A 61 -9.31 -8.94 -3.06
N ILE A 62 -8.72 -9.62 -2.07
CA ILE A 62 -9.31 -10.80 -1.43
C ILE A 62 -10.57 -10.42 -0.63
N SER A 63 -10.53 -9.33 0.11
CA SER A 63 -11.68 -8.81 0.85
C SER A 63 -12.80 -8.38 -0.11
N LEU A 64 -12.45 -7.75 -1.24
CA LEU A 64 -13.39 -7.36 -2.29
C LEU A 64 -14.05 -8.58 -2.96
N ALA A 65 -13.28 -9.65 -3.25
CA ALA A 65 -13.82 -10.88 -3.84
C ALA A 65 -14.90 -11.52 -2.96
N SER A 66 -14.71 -11.47 -1.64
CA SER A 66 -15.73 -11.92 -0.69
C SER A 66 -16.99 -11.05 -0.73
N ARG A 67 -16.86 -9.73 -0.94
CA ARG A 67 -17.97 -8.78 -0.96
C ARG A 67 -18.79 -8.84 -2.25
N VAL A 68 -18.11 -8.94 -3.41
CA VAL A 68 -18.82 -9.01 -4.70
C VAL A 68 -19.50 -10.36 -4.94
N GLY A 69 -19.11 -11.38 -4.17
CA GLY A 69 -19.75 -12.69 -4.19
C GLY A 69 -19.56 -13.47 -5.51
N ARG A 70 -20.19 -14.64 -5.60
CA ARG A 70 -19.99 -15.62 -6.69
C ARG A 70 -20.32 -15.11 -8.11
N HIS A 71 -21.11 -14.06 -8.23
CA HIS A 71 -21.52 -13.47 -9.50
C HIS A 71 -20.66 -12.27 -9.93
N GLY A 72 -19.83 -11.75 -9.01
CA GLY A 72 -18.82 -10.75 -9.28
C GLY A 72 -17.45 -11.40 -9.53
N HIS A 73 -16.49 -10.58 -9.88
CA HIS A 73 -15.10 -11.02 -10.08
C HIS A 73 -14.10 -9.95 -9.68
N VAL A 74 -12.97 -10.35 -9.11
CA VAL A 74 -11.89 -9.44 -8.78
C VAL A 74 -10.61 -9.85 -9.52
N THR A 75 -10.03 -8.90 -10.24
CA THR A 75 -8.71 -9.03 -10.84
C THR A 75 -7.70 -8.27 -9.99
N ALA A 76 -6.77 -8.99 -9.38
CA ALA A 76 -5.64 -8.44 -8.63
C ALA A 76 -4.47 -8.21 -9.58
N LEU A 77 -4.04 -6.95 -9.74
CA LEU A 77 -2.97 -6.58 -10.65
C LEU A 77 -1.76 -6.06 -9.88
N ASP A 78 -0.56 -6.56 -10.22
CA ASP A 78 0.71 -6.09 -9.67
C ASP A 78 1.84 -6.28 -10.69
N LEU A 79 2.96 -5.56 -10.50
CA LEU A 79 4.18 -5.77 -11.28
C LEU A 79 4.94 -7.04 -10.87
N SER A 80 4.80 -7.47 -9.61
CA SER A 80 5.48 -8.61 -9.02
C SER A 80 4.68 -9.89 -9.18
N ALA A 81 5.16 -10.80 -10.04
CA ALA A 81 4.58 -12.12 -10.19
C ALA A 81 4.60 -12.92 -8.87
N ASP A 82 5.67 -12.79 -8.09
CA ASP A 82 5.84 -13.50 -6.82
C ASP A 82 4.81 -13.07 -5.78
N LEU A 83 4.53 -11.75 -5.66
CA LEU A 83 3.47 -11.26 -4.77
C LEU A 83 2.09 -11.71 -5.23
N LEU A 84 1.84 -11.74 -6.53
CA LEU A 84 0.59 -12.25 -7.10
C LEU A 84 0.41 -13.76 -6.87
N GLU A 85 1.49 -14.55 -6.86
CA GLU A 85 1.43 -15.95 -6.48
C GLU A 85 1.00 -16.13 -5.01
N ILE A 86 1.53 -15.30 -4.11
CA ILE A 86 1.09 -15.27 -2.71
C ILE A 86 -0.39 -14.89 -2.62
N ALA A 87 -0.83 -13.86 -3.35
CA ALA A 87 -2.24 -13.45 -3.41
C ALA A 87 -3.15 -14.59 -3.88
N ALA A 88 -2.77 -15.27 -4.96
CA ALA A 88 -3.51 -16.40 -5.50
C ALA A 88 -3.60 -17.58 -4.51
N LYS A 89 -2.49 -17.90 -3.80
CA LYS A 89 -2.48 -18.93 -2.75
C LYS A 89 -3.44 -18.56 -1.60
N ARG A 90 -3.43 -17.31 -1.17
CA ARG A 90 -4.31 -16.80 -0.11
C ARG A 90 -5.79 -16.80 -0.52
N ALA A 91 -6.10 -16.44 -1.76
CA ALA A 91 -7.47 -16.49 -2.29
C ALA A 91 -7.99 -17.94 -2.36
N ARG A 92 -7.17 -18.88 -2.87
CA ARG A 92 -7.52 -20.32 -2.88
C ARG A 92 -7.75 -20.87 -1.48
N ALA A 93 -6.92 -20.49 -0.50
CA ALA A 93 -7.09 -20.91 0.90
C ALA A 93 -8.38 -20.40 1.54
N ARG A 94 -9.03 -19.40 0.95
CA ARG A 94 -10.35 -18.87 1.33
C ARG A 94 -11.47 -19.32 0.38
N GLU A 95 -11.20 -20.29 -0.47
CA GLU A 95 -12.15 -20.87 -1.45
C GLU A 95 -12.77 -19.82 -2.40
N LEU A 96 -12.04 -18.74 -2.69
CA LEU A 96 -12.50 -17.68 -3.59
C LEU A 96 -12.28 -18.09 -5.06
N ASN A 97 -13.36 -18.50 -5.73
CA ASN A 97 -13.36 -18.91 -7.14
C ASN A 97 -13.56 -17.71 -8.11
N ASN A 98 -13.84 -16.53 -7.58
CA ASN A 98 -14.09 -15.28 -8.30
C ASN A 98 -12.90 -14.30 -8.20
N PHE A 99 -11.69 -14.85 -8.15
CA PHE A 99 -10.45 -14.09 -8.00
C PHE A 99 -9.42 -14.56 -9.03
N THR A 100 -8.82 -13.61 -9.76
CA THR A 100 -7.70 -13.86 -10.67
C THR A 100 -6.56 -12.87 -10.42
N THR A 101 -5.36 -13.24 -10.85
CA THR A 101 -4.19 -12.38 -10.81
C THR A 101 -3.73 -12.03 -12.22
N GLN A 102 -3.26 -10.80 -12.41
CA GLN A 102 -2.72 -10.30 -13.67
C GLN A 102 -1.41 -9.56 -13.41
N GLN A 103 -0.31 -10.06 -13.95
CA GLN A 103 0.93 -9.30 -13.95
C GLN A 103 0.89 -8.26 -15.06
N ALA A 104 0.89 -6.97 -14.69
CA ALA A 104 0.93 -5.86 -15.65
C ALA A 104 1.37 -4.56 -14.98
N ASP A 105 1.72 -3.57 -15.83
CA ASP A 105 2.00 -2.20 -15.42
C ASP A 105 0.71 -1.38 -15.44
N ALA A 106 0.43 -0.64 -14.36
CA ALA A 106 -0.73 0.25 -14.27
C ALA A 106 -0.72 1.38 -15.32
N HIS A 107 0.44 1.67 -15.92
CA HIS A 107 0.58 2.66 -16.99
C HIS A 107 0.16 2.13 -18.38
N SER A 108 -0.09 0.81 -18.52
CA SER A 108 -0.54 0.16 -19.76
C SER A 108 -1.33 -1.09 -19.40
N LEU A 109 -2.62 -0.91 -19.13
CA LEU A 109 -3.51 -1.97 -18.65
C LEU A 109 -3.94 -2.89 -19.79
N PRO A 110 -3.75 -4.23 -19.69
CA PRO A 110 -4.06 -5.20 -20.74
C PRO A 110 -5.55 -5.58 -20.76
N PHE A 111 -6.41 -4.58 -20.58
CA PHE A 111 -7.87 -4.80 -20.57
C PHE A 111 -8.56 -3.90 -21.61
N PRO A 112 -9.67 -4.35 -22.18
CA PRO A 112 -10.52 -3.50 -23.02
C PRO A 112 -11.07 -2.29 -22.25
N ASP A 113 -11.52 -1.28 -22.99
CA ASP A 113 -12.29 -0.18 -22.44
C ASP A 113 -13.55 -0.71 -21.74
N ASP A 114 -14.03 0.00 -20.74
CA ASP A 114 -15.32 -0.26 -20.07
C ASP A 114 -15.46 -1.68 -19.49
N SER A 115 -14.38 -2.23 -18.94
CA SER A 115 -14.33 -3.60 -18.41
C SER A 115 -14.76 -3.72 -16.95
N PHE A 116 -14.52 -2.69 -16.11
CA PHE A 116 -14.67 -2.76 -14.66
C PHE A 116 -15.69 -1.78 -14.11
N ASP A 117 -16.43 -2.23 -13.08
CA ASP A 117 -17.43 -1.45 -12.34
C ASP A 117 -16.81 -0.66 -11.18
N LEU A 118 -15.66 -1.11 -10.67
CA LEU A 118 -14.94 -0.53 -9.55
C LEU A 118 -13.44 -0.77 -9.72
N ALA A 119 -12.64 0.21 -9.33
CA ALA A 119 -11.21 0.01 -9.16
C ALA A 119 -10.76 0.45 -7.77
N THR A 120 -9.73 -0.23 -7.24
CA THR A 120 -9.13 0.09 -5.94
C THR A 120 -7.61 0.07 -6.02
N SER A 121 -6.96 0.74 -5.05
CA SER A 121 -5.55 0.53 -4.73
C SER A 121 -5.27 0.94 -3.29
N ARG A 122 -4.65 0.04 -2.52
CA ARG A 122 -4.23 0.28 -1.13
C ARG A 122 -2.72 0.43 -1.07
N PHE A 123 -2.22 1.62 -0.76
CA PHE A 123 -0.79 1.93 -0.65
C PHE A 123 0.02 1.65 -1.93
N GLY A 124 -0.62 1.62 -3.11
CA GLY A 124 0.05 1.37 -4.39
C GLY A 124 0.28 2.64 -5.20
N VAL A 125 -0.74 3.50 -5.32
CA VAL A 125 -0.75 4.67 -6.24
C VAL A 125 0.39 5.67 -6.02
N MET A 126 0.89 5.79 -4.79
CA MET A 126 1.99 6.68 -4.44
C MET A 126 3.32 6.26 -5.07
N PHE A 127 3.43 5.02 -5.54
CA PHE A 127 4.63 4.47 -6.18
C PHE A 127 4.56 4.44 -7.71
N PHE A 128 3.46 4.89 -8.30
CA PHE A 128 3.37 4.98 -9.75
C PHE A 128 4.34 6.04 -10.27
N ARG A 129 5.12 5.69 -11.31
CA ARG A 129 6.09 6.61 -11.91
C ARG A 129 5.40 7.86 -12.45
N ASP A 130 4.34 7.68 -13.21
CA ASP A 130 3.44 8.72 -13.72
C ASP A 130 1.99 8.41 -13.29
N PRO A 131 1.56 8.92 -12.12
CA PRO A 131 0.19 8.67 -11.66
C PRO A 131 -0.87 9.22 -12.62
N GLY A 132 -0.59 10.33 -13.30
CA GLY A 132 -1.51 10.91 -14.28
C GLY A 132 -1.78 9.95 -15.44
N LEU A 133 -0.74 9.32 -15.98
CA LEU A 133 -0.89 8.30 -17.02
C LEU A 133 -1.63 7.08 -16.48
N ALA A 134 -1.22 6.55 -15.32
CA ALA A 134 -1.86 5.38 -14.73
C ALA A 134 -3.35 5.60 -14.43
N PHE A 135 -3.73 6.79 -13.94
CA PHE A 135 -5.13 7.12 -13.70
C PHE A 135 -5.93 7.33 -14.99
N ARG A 136 -5.33 7.84 -16.08
CA ARG A 136 -6.00 7.87 -17.41
C ARG A 136 -6.23 6.47 -17.96
N GLU A 137 -5.24 5.58 -17.85
CA GLU A 137 -5.38 4.17 -18.23
C GLU A 137 -6.46 3.46 -17.39
N LEU A 138 -6.45 3.68 -16.09
CA LEU A 138 -7.48 3.14 -15.22
C LEU A 138 -8.87 3.67 -15.59
N ARG A 139 -9.00 4.97 -15.88
CA ARG A 139 -10.25 5.56 -16.33
C ARG A 139 -10.73 4.96 -17.66
N ARG A 140 -9.82 4.63 -18.57
CA ARG A 140 -10.17 3.96 -19.85
C ARG A 140 -10.86 2.63 -19.61
N VAL A 141 -10.33 1.79 -18.74
CA VAL A 141 -10.87 0.44 -18.47
C VAL A 141 -12.07 0.43 -17.53
N LEU A 142 -12.37 1.51 -16.85
CA LEU A 142 -13.58 1.66 -16.05
C LEU A 142 -14.79 1.89 -16.95
N ARG A 143 -15.94 1.34 -16.58
CA ARG A 143 -17.24 1.60 -17.22
C ARG A 143 -17.71 3.03 -16.96
N PRO A 144 -18.59 3.60 -17.78
CA PRO A 144 -19.22 4.88 -17.49
C PRO A 144 -19.86 4.89 -16.09
N ALA A 145 -19.62 5.96 -15.31
CA ALA A 145 -20.03 6.14 -13.93
C ALA A 145 -19.41 5.19 -12.88
N ALA A 146 -18.52 4.28 -13.29
CA ALA A 146 -17.74 3.44 -12.36
C ALA A 146 -16.82 4.28 -11.47
N ARG A 147 -16.54 3.79 -10.26
CA ARG A 147 -15.70 4.47 -9.28
C ARG A 147 -14.28 3.91 -9.26
N ALA A 148 -13.32 4.79 -9.01
CA ALA A 148 -11.97 4.43 -8.57
C ALA A 148 -11.77 4.95 -7.15
N CYS A 149 -11.25 4.09 -6.25
CA CYS A 149 -11.08 4.40 -4.83
C CYS A 149 -9.67 4.04 -4.38
N PHE A 150 -9.00 4.97 -3.74
CA PHE A 150 -7.59 4.86 -3.39
C PHE A 150 -7.36 5.13 -1.91
N LEU A 151 -6.37 4.45 -1.35
CA LEU A 151 -5.86 4.72 -0.02
C LEU A 151 -4.34 4.86 -0.09
N ALA A 152 -3.84 6.00 0.38
CA ALA A 152 -2.42 6.34 0.45
C ALA A 152 -2.03 6.70 1.90
N TRP A 153 -0.73 6.72 2.18
CA TRP A 153 -0.25 7.26 3.44
C TRP A 153 -0.50 8.76 3.54
N GLY A 154 -0.91 9.21 4.70
CA GLY A 154 -0.82 10.60 5.13
C GLY A 154 0.64 11.02 5.41
N PRO A 155 0.88 12.16 6.08
CA PRO A 155 2.23 12.67 6.27
C PRO A 155 3.11 11.73 7.09
N PHE A 156 4.43 11.86 6.90
CA PHE A 156 5.44 11.13 7.69
C PHE A 156 5.34 11.42 9.18
N ASP A 157 4.84 12.60 9.55
CA ASP A 157 4.67 13.04 10.94
C ASP A 157 3.49 12.33 11.63
N GLN A 158 3.67 11.04 11.86
CA GLN A 158 2.73 10.18 12.57
C GLN A 158 3.47 9.12 13.39
N PRO A 159 2.86 8.58 14.47
CA PRO A 159 3.55 7.74 15.45
C PRO A 159 4.29 6.54 14.86
N TYR A 160 3.68 5.81 13.93
CA TYR A 160 4.28 4.62 13.32
C TYR A 160 5.62 4.94 12.63
N TRP A 161 5.66 6.01 11.83
CA TRP A 161 6.88 6.38 11.10
C TRP A 161 7.90 7.07 12.00
N GLN A 162 7.43 7.97 12.90
CA GLN A 162 8.32 8.75 13.77
C GLN A 162 9.03 7.90 14.82
N SER A 163 8.35 6.90 15.39
CA SER A 163 8.95 6.04 16.43
C SER A 163 9.97 5.03 15.88
N MET A 164 10.01 4.81 14.56
CA MET A 164 10.94 3.89 13.91
C MET A 164 11.85 4.60 12.93
N MET A 165 11.37 4.92 11.73
CA MET A 165 12.19 5.58 10.70
C MET A 165 12.65 6.99 11.10
N GLY A 166 11.83 7.71 11.89
CA GLY A 166 12.21 9.01 12.48
C GLY A 166 13.37 8.90 13.44
N VAL A 167 13.45 7.83 14.25
CA VAL A 167 14.60 7.56 15.12
C VAL A 167 15.87 7.39 14.27
N VAL A 168 15.84 6.50 13.28
CA VAL A 168 16.99 6.27 12.38
C VAL A 168 17.43 7.58 11.72
N HIS A 169 16.47 8.35 11.19
CA HIS A 169 16.76 9.60 10.50
C HIS A 169 17.49 10.62 11.39
N ARG A 170 17.15 10.71 12.68
CA ARG A 170 17.85 11.58 13.63
C ARG A 170 19.33 11.21 13.83
N HIS A 171 19.66 9.92 13.73
CA HIS A 171 21.03 9.44 13.86
C HIS A 171 21.88 9.71 12.61
N VAL A 172 21.31 9.43 11.42
CA VAL A 172 22.10 9.47 10.19
C VAL A 172 22.00 10.79 9.42
N GLY A 173 20.97 11.59 9.73
CA GLY A 173 20.72 12.86 9.02
C GLY A 173 20.50 12.68 7.52
N GLY A 174 20.67 13.79 6.77
CA GLY A 174 20.54 13.81 5.32
C GLY A 174 19.09 13.59 4.83
N PRO A 175 18.87 13.18 3.58
CA PRO A 175 17.53 12.99 3.06
C PRO A 175 16.86 11.75 3.68
N LEU A 176 15.59 11.91 4.06
CA LEU A 176 14.73 10.83 4.57
C LEU A 176 14.49 9.77 3.50
N LEU A 177 14.23 10.21 2.29
CA LEU A 177 14.00 9.39 1.09
C LEU A 177 15.00 9.78 0.00
N GLN A 178 15.30 8.84 -0.89
CA GLN A 178 16.15 9.12 -2.06
C GLN A 178 15.44 10.13 -2.99
N PRO A 179 16.07 11.26 -3.34
CA PRO A 179 15.51 12.19 -4.30
C PRO A 179 15.19 11.50 -5.64
N GLY A 180 13.95 11.67 -6.13
CA GLY A 180 13.46 11.01 -7.34
C GLY A 180 13.15 9.51 -7.19
N GLY A 181 13.32 8.95 -6.00
CA GLY A 181 12.94 7.58 -5.67
C GLY A 181 11.47 7.43 -5.25
N PRO A 182 11.08 6.21 -4.84
CA PRO A 182 9.74 5.94 -4.35
C PRO A 182 9.40 6.76 -3.10
N ASP A 183 8.28 7.48 -3.13
CA ASP A 183 7.82 8.32 -2.03
C ASP A 183 6.48 7.82 -1.48
N PRO A 184 6.45 7.19 -0.29
CA PRO A 184 5.22 6.74 0.34
C PRO A 184 4.30 7.90 0.75
N PHE A 185 4.82 9.11 0.88
CA PHE A 185 4.08 10.30 1.33
C PHE A 185 3.70 11.25 0.18
N ARG A 186 3.85 10.80 -1.06
CA ARG A 186 3.59 11.57 -2.28
C ARG A 186 2.23 12.27 -2.28
N PHE A 187 1.21 11.65 -1.67
CA PHE A 187 -0.15 12.16 -1.59
C PHE A 187 -0.55 12.60 -0.18
N ALA A 188 0.43 12.88 0.67
CA ALA A 188 0.16 13.32 2.04
C ALA A 188 -0.36 14.76 2.15
N ALA A 189 -0.03 15.62 1.18
CA ALA A 189 -0.55 16.98 1.14
C ALA A 189 -2.05 16.97 0.80
N PRO A 190 -2.91 17.64 1.59
CA PRO A 190 -4.34 17.71 1.31
C PRO A 190 -4.64 18.18 -0.12
N GLY A 191 -5.53 17.47 -0.81
CA GLY A 191 -5.93 17.79 -2.17
C GLY A 191 -5.03 17.23 -3.27
N SER A 192 -3.83 16.74 -2.95
CA SER A 192 -2.84 16.31 -3.94
C SER A 192 -3.29 15.10 -4.76
N LEU A 193 -3.95 14.13 -4.14
CA LEU A 193 -4.48 12.95 -4.84
C LEU A 193 -5.73 13.31 -5.65
N SER A 194 -6.61 14.14 -5.09
CA SER A 194 -7.82 14.60 -5.79
C SER A 194 -7.51 15.50 -6.99
N GLU A 195 -6.48 16.31 -6.92
CA GLU A 195 -6.04 17.15 -8.04
C GLU A 195 -5.59 16.31 -9.24
N ILE A 196 -4.79 15.27 -9.00
CA ILE A 196 -4.31 14.41 -10.08
C ILE A 196 -5.44 13.55 -10.66
N LEU A 197 -6.43 13.15 -9.85
CA LEU A 197 -7.63 12.48 -10.34
C LEU A 197 -8.46 13.40 -11.25
N ARG A 198 -8.70 14.66 -10.85
CA ARG A 198 -9.38 15.63 -11.71
C ARG A 198 -8.62 15.86 -13.02
N SER A 199 -7.31 16.00 -12.94
CA SER A 199 -6.44 16.16 -14.13
C SER A 199 -6.46 14.94 -15.07
N ALA A 200 -6.72 13.73 -14.53
CA ALA A 200 -6.91 12.51 -15.31
C ALA A 200 -8.34 12.34 -15.87
N GLY A 201 -9.24 13.32 -15.63
CA GLY A 201 -10.58 13.37 -16.18
C GLY A 201 -11.67 12.70 -15.32
N TYR A 202 -11.39 12.41 -14.05
CA TYR A 202 -12.41 11.92 -13.12
C TYR A 202 -13.34 13.02 -12.68
N ASN A 203 -14.62 12.68 -12.49
CA ASN A 203 -15.67 13.54 -11.98
C ASN A 203 -16.04 13.15 -10.53
N ALA A 204 -16.81 13.99 -9.83
CA ALA A 204 -17.23 13.76 -8.45
C ALA A 204 -16.08 13.28 -7.56
N VAL A 205 -14.95 13.97 -7.68
CA VAL A 205 -13.72 13.61 -6.94
C VAL A 205 -13.85 14.08 -5.50
N GLU A 206 -13.66 13.13 -4.59
CA GLU A 206 -13.69 13.33 -3.15
C GLU A 206 -12.33 12.92 -2.55
N GLU A 207 -11.91 13.59 -1.48
CA GLU A 207 -10.71 13.26 -0.72
C GLU A 207 -10.96 13.55 0.77
N GLU A 208 -10.57 12.62 1.62
CA GLU A 208 -10.61 12.78 3.07
C GLU A 208 -9.35 12.20 3.72
N THR A 209 -8.95 12.77 4.85
CA THR A 209 -7.88 12.20 5.70
C THR A 209 -8.51 11.57 6.92
N LYS A 210 -8.11 10.34 7.23
CA LYS A 210 -8.56 9.59 8.42
C LYS A 210 -7.38 9.09 9.22
N THR A 211 -7.57 9.01 10.54
CA THR A 211 -6.70 8.24 11.42
C THR A 211 -7.38 6.91 11.72
N LEU A 212 -6.74 5.82 11.32
CA LEU A 212 -7.24 4.46 11.47
C LEU A 212 -6.36 3.66 12.44
N PRO A 213 -6.89 2.66 13.14
CA PRO A 213 -6.06 1.74 13.91
C PRO A 213 -5.00 1.07 13.04
N TRP A 214 -3.76 1.03 13.55
CA TRP A 214 -2.63 0.36 12.93
C TRP A 214 -1.92 -0.41 14.02
N THR A 215 -2.42 -1.63 14.30
CA THR A 215 -2.08 -2.38 15.49
C THR A 215 -1.29 -3.64 15.16
N TRP A 216 -0.08 -3.73 15.68
CA TRP A 216 0.75 -4.93 15.58
C TRP A 216 0.44 -5.90 16.73
N PRO A 217 0.07 -7.16 16.46
CA PRO A 217 -0.18 -8.17 17.48
C PRO A 217 1.14 -8.86 17.88
N GLY A 218 1.92 -8.21 18.73
CA GLY A 218 3.20 -8.74 19.20
C GLY A 218 4.13 -7.68 19.78
N PRO A 219 5.36 -8.07 20.14
CA PRO A 219 6.33 -7.19 20.78
C PRO A 219 6.98 -6.20 19.81
N VAL A 220 7.71 -5.24 20.37
CA VAL A 220 8.38 -4.15 19.64
C VAL A 220 9.42 -4.67 18.65
N GLU A 221 10.16 -5.70 19.04
CA GLU A 221 11.22 -6.32 18.23
C GLU A 221 10.66 -6.79 16.87
N GLU A 222 9.49 -7.41 16.90
CA GLU A 222 8.86 -7.94 15.70
C GLU A 222 8.33 -6.85 14.76
N VAL A 223 7.65 -5.82 15.28
CA VAL A 223 7.16 -4.73 14.44
C VAL A 223 8.32 -3.92 13.87
N TRP A 224 9.40 -3.79 14.63
CA TRP A 224 10.60 -3.11 14.17
C TRP A 224 11.30 -3.92 13.05
N GLU A 225 11.48 -5.21 13.23
CA GLU A 225 12.03 -6.09 12.18
C GLU A 225 11.16 -6.07 10.91
N GLN A 226 9.85 -6.17 11.09
CA GLN A 226 8.89 -6.08 9.98
C GLN A 226 9.00 -4.72 9.26
N ALA A 227 9.05 -3.60 10.01
CA ALA A 227 9.16 -2.27 9.42
C ALA A 227 10.43 -2.11 8.58
N GLN A 228 11.59 -2.60 9.07
CA GLN A 228 12.84 -2.59 8.31
C GLN A 228 12.73 -3.41 7.00
N ALA A 229 12.08 -4.57 7.07
CA ALA A 229 11.95 -5.47 5.93
C ALA A 229 11.02 -4.94 4.81
N VAL A 230 9.95 -4.20 5.19
CA VAL A 230 8.97 -3.67 4.20
C VAL A 230 9.24 -2.23 3.78
N ALA A 231 10.08 -1.52 4.51
CA ALA A 231 10.35 -0.09 4.30
C ALA A 231 11.34 0.17 3.15
N VAL A 232 11.10 -0.43 1.99
CA VAL A 232 11.96 -0.32 0.79
C VAL A 232 12.34 1.13 0.45
N PRO A 233 11.43 2.14 0.50
CA PRO A 233 11.80 3.53 0.22
C PRO A 233 12.84 4.12 1.18
N PHE A 234 12.94 3.61 2.40
CA PHE A 234 13.89 4.07 3.42
C PHE A 234 15.21 3.30 3.42
N ARG A 235 15.35 2.29 2.57
CA ARG A 235 16.56 1.47 2.52
C ARG A 235 17.85 2.28 2.37
N PRO A 236 17.93 3.31 1.49
CA PRO A 236 19.13 4.13 1.38
C PRO A 236 19.48 4.90 2.66
N MET A 237 18.47 5.20 3.51
CA MET A 237 18.68 5.78 4.83
C MET A 237 19.20 4.71 5.81
N LEU A 238 18.59 3.54 5.85
CA LEU A 238 18.99 2.43 6.73
C LEU A 238 20.42 1.97 6.42
N GLU A 239 20.84 1.95 5.16
CA GLU A 239 22.19 1.58 4.72
C GLU A 239 23.28 2.59 5.12
N ARG A 240 22.91 3.81 5.52
CA ARG A 240 23.85 4.82 6.06
C ARG A 240 24.16 4.64 7.53
N VAL A 241 23.43 3.78 8.24
CA VAL A 241 23.65 3.54 9.67
C VAL A 241 24.97 2.81 9.88
N PRO A 242 25.92 3.38 10.62
CA PRO A 242 27.13 2.66 11.03
C PRO A 242 26.78 1.44 11.89
N GLU A 243 27.51 0.35 11.69
CA GLU A 243 27.20 -0.94 12.34
C GLU A 243 27.19 -0.85 13.87
N ASP A 244 28.08 -0.05 14.44
CA ASP A 244 28.21 0.20 15.88
C ASP A 244 27.09 1.05 16.48
N GLN A 245 26.27 1.75 15.67
CA GLN A 245 25.15 2.56 16.14
C GLN A 245 23.84 1.77 16.25
N TRP A 246 23.73 0.61 15.62
CA TRP A 246 22.49 -0.18 15.64
C TRP A 246 22.00 -0.51 17.06
N PRO A 247 22.86 -0.90 18.04
CA PRO A 247 22.38 -1.17 19.40
C PRO A 247 21.70 0.03 20.05
N GLN A 248 22.23 1.24 19.85
CA GLN A 248 21.63 2.47 20.37
C GLN A 248 20.31 2.78 19.66
N ILE A 249 20.27 2.69 18.33
CA ILE A 249 19.05 2.91 17.52
C ILE A 249 17.95 1.94 17.94
N HIS A 250 18.26 0.67 18.14
CA HIS A 250 17.29 -0.33 18.61
C HIS A 250 16.72 0.07 19.98
N ALA A 251 17.56 0.46 20.92
CA ALA A 251 17.11 0.91 22.26
C ALA A 251 16.21 2.16 22.17
N GLU A 252 16.55 3.12 21.31
CA GLU A 252 15.75 4.32 21.12
C GLU A 252 14.42 4.03 20.40
N VAL A 253 14.39 3.14 19.41
CA VAL A 253 13.15 2.68 18.76
C VAL A 253 12.24 2.01 19.80
N HIS A 254 12.78 1.12 20.65
CA HIS A 254 12.01 0.48 21.71
C HIS A 254 11.42 1.51 22.69
N ALA A 255 12.23 2.50 23.10
CA ALA A 255 11.77 3.57 23.96
C ALA A 255 10.67 4.42 23.30
N ALA A 256 10.80 4.74 22.00
CA ALA A 256 9.84 5.53 21.24
C ALA A 256 8.53 4.80 20.96
N VAL A 257 8.55 3.46 20.80
CA VAL A 257 7.38 2.61 20.58
C VAL A 257 6.65 2.28 21.89
N ARG A 258 7.36 2.25 23.01
CA ARG A 258 6.81 1.87 24.33
C ARG A 258 5.50 2.56 24.72
N PRO A 259 5.28 3.88 24.46
CA PRO A 259 4.01 4.54 24.77
C PRO A 259 2.79 3.98 24.05
N TYR A 260 2.98 3.23 22.97
CA TYR A 260 1.94 2.61 22.15
C TYR A 260 1.74 1.13 22.46
N SER A 261 2.50 0.56 23.41
CA SER A 261 2.45 -0.85 23.79
C SER A 261 1.68 -1.05 25.10
N ASP A 262 0.79 -2.04 25.12
CA ASP A 262 0.15 -2.53 26.34
C ASP A 262 0.81 -3.84 26.88
N GLY A 263 1.91 -4.28 26.26
CA GLY A 263 2.64 -5.50 26.58
C GLY A 263 2.28 -6.70 25.70
N GLU A 264 1.09 -6.71 25.10
CA GLU A 264 0.64 -7.79 24.19
C GLU A 264 0.62 -7.34 22.73
N LYS A 265 0.33 -6.08 22.50
CA LYS A 265 0.24 -5.47 21.17
C LYS A 265 0.76 -4.04 21.19
N ILE A 266 1.02 -3.50 19.99
CA ILE A 266 1.41 -2.13 19.77
C ILE A 266 0.35 -1.45 18.93
N ALA A 267 -0.35 -0.46 19.51
CA ALA A 267 -1.46 0.23 18.89
C ALA A 267 -1.05 1.63 18.43
N PHE A 268 -0.70 1.77 17.16
CA PHE A 268 -0.52 3.04 16.50
C PHE A 268 -1.83 3.56 15.88
N GLY A 269 -1.89 4.87 15.62
CA GLY A 269 -2.80 5.43 14.64
C GLY A 269 -2.08 5.61 13.29
N ALA A 270 -2.69 5.19 12.21
CA ALA A 270 -2.22 5.48 10.86
C ALA A 270 -3.03 6.62 10.26
N SER A 271 -2.38 7.74 9.97
CA SER A 271 -2.98 8.79 9.14
C SER A 271 -2.92 8.37 7.67
N VAL A 272 -4.07 8.29 7.04
CA VAL A 272 -4.23 7.86 5.65
C VAL A 272 -5.09 8.86 4.88
N VAL A 273 -4.84 8.95 3.57
CA VAL A 273 -5.65 9.71 2.62
C VAL A 273 -6.50 8.73 1.83
N LEU A 274 -7.82 8.91 1.88
CA LEU A 274 -8.79 8.21 1.05
C LEU A 274 -9.25 9.17 -0.05
N ALA A 275 -9.21 8.74 -1.29
CA ALA A 275 -9.74 9.51 -2.40
C ALA A 275 -10.53 8.65 -3.37
N SER A 276 -11.53 9.23 -4.01
CA SER A 276 -12.28 8.57 -5.07
C SER A 276 -12.66 9.53 -6.19
N GLY A 277 -12.94 8.96 -7.36
CA GLY A 277 -13.51 9.67 -8.48
C GLY A 277 -14.34 8.74 -9.36
N LYS A 278 -15.25 9.30 -10.16
CA LYS A 278 -16.08 8.58 -11.14
C LYS A 278 -15.58 8.83 -12.56
N LYS A 279 -15.63 7.81 -13.42
CA LYS A 279 -15.40 7.97 -14.86
C LYS A 279 -16.42 8.89 -15.48
#